data_29b1f1edd076151461aaad3049b0a0d4
#
_entry.id   29b1f1edd076151461aaad3049b0a0d4
#
_cell.length_a   1.000
_cell.length_b   1.000
_cell.length_c   1.000
_cell.angle_alpha   90.00
_cell.angle_beta   90.00
_cell.angle_gamma   90.00
#
_symmetry.space_group_name_H-M   'P 1'
#
loop_
_entity.id
_entity.type
_entity.pdbx_description
1 polymer ?
#
loop_
_entity_poly.entity_id
_entity_poly.type
_entity_poly.pdbx_seq_one_letter_code
_entity_poly.pdbx_strand_id
1 'polypeptide(L)'
;MIDEVVMLRHGRTSFNLNRRLQGQIDVPLDIIGQWQVDQSGFELAQRYYWAKIGNVARNPQLLAQPGPGAARRSDIGEYRAAPASRRRMAVVSSDLFRAQQTAHAFADPLGLPVELDARLRERSFGQWEGMTREEIREMDPQAYDSWRRHEGGELAYGVESREATGKRGADAMRSIVTDPKYADEPTTLMVVGHGSWIAATIETLIGMDIDGLDNLGGVRNGFWSRLSVAHKLNGASADAPIWQLDAFNEAPPIARLVDWENGPEDLRTPGAPLWKPFGL
;
A
#
# COMPACT_ATOMS: atom_id res chain seq x y z
N MET A 1 -5.69 -13.55 14.82
CA MET A 1 -6.59 -12.39 14.64
C MET A 1 -5.76 -11.21 14.18
N ILE A 2 -6.17 -10.48 13.15
CA ILE A 2 -5.45 -9.29 12.66
C ILE A 2 -5.66 -8.15 13.64
N ASP A 3 -4.59 -7.62 14.22
CA ASP A 3 -4.57 -6.54 15.19
C ASP A 3 -3.71 -5.34 14.74
N GLU A 4 -2.97 -5.48 13.65
CA GLU A 4 -2.18 -4.43 13.01
C GLU A 4 -2.33 -4.50 11.49
N VAL A 5 -2.54 -3.36 10.84
CA VAL A 5 -2.62 -3.23 9.38
C VAL A 5 -1.64 -2.17 8.92
N VAL A 6 -0.85 -2.51 7.91
CA VAL A 6 0.07 -1.59 7.21
C VAL A 6 -0.43 -1.42 5.79
N MET A 7 -0.78 -0.20 5.41
CA MET A 7 -1.25 0.13 4.05
C MET A 7 -0.15 0.83 3.28
N LEU A 8 0.42 0.17 2.28
CA LEU A 8 1.52 0.65 1.45
C LEU A 8 1.00 1.09 0.08
N ARG A 9 1.30 2.32 -0.34
CA ARG A 9 1.01 2.78 -1.68
C ARG A 9 2.08 2.27 -2.66
N HIS A 10 1.65 1.86 -3.86
CA HIS A 10 2.57 1.49 -4.94
C HIS A 10 3.59 2.59 -5.26
N GLY A 11 4.73 2.19 -5.81
CA GLY A 11 5.78 3.10 -6.29
C GLY A 11 5.35 3.95 -7.48
N ARG A 12 6.21 4.88 -7.90
CA ARG A 12 5.94 5.77 -9.03
C ARG A 12 5.75 5.00 -10.35
N THR A 13 4.88 5.52 -11.19
CA THR A 13 4.68 5.07 -12.56
C THR A 13 4.91 6.23 -13.53
N SER A 14 5.00 5.96 -14.83
CA SER A 14 5.06 7.02 -15.85
C SER A 14 3.85 7.96 -15.79
N PHE A 15 2.67 7.47 -15.39
CA PHE A 15 1.47 8.31 -15.23
C PHE A 15 1.60 9.25 -14.02
N ASN A 16 2.19 8.78 -12.90
CA ASN A 16 2.48 9.70 -11.78
C ASN A 16 3.44 10.80 -12.20
N LEU A 17 4.53 10.44 -12.90
CA LEU A 17 5.51 11.40 -13.42
C LEU A 17 4.85 12.45 -14.33
N ASN A 18 3.97 12.03 -15.23
CA ASN A 18 3.26 12.89 -16.18
C ASN A 18 1.96 13.47 -15.60
N ARG A 19 1.69 13.29 -14.29
CA ARG A 19 0.50 13.83 -13.59
C ARG A 19 -0.84 13.42 -14.21
N ARG A 20 -0.89 12.20 -14.81
CA ARG A 20 -2.09 11.60 -15.36
C ARG A 20 -2.85 10.81 -14.29
N LEU A 21 -4.17 10.92 -14.29
CA LEU A 21 -5.03 10.08 -13.46
C LEU A 21 -4.96 8.65 -13.98
N GLN A 22 -4.49 7.72 -13.15
CA GLN A 22 -4.35 6.31 -13.57
C GLN A 22 -5.65 5.55 -13.45
N GLY A 23 -6.35 5.73 -12.32
CA GLY A 23 -7.50 4.91 -12.00
C GLY A 23 -7.17 3.43 -12.08
N GLN A 24 -7.94 2.71 -12.87
CA GLN A 24 -7.80 1.28 -13.08
C GLN A 24 -7.01 0.90 -14.35
N ILE A 25 -6.48 1.88 -15.09
CA ILE A 25 -5.52 1.59 -16.17
C ILE A 25 -4.29 0.91 -15.55
N ASP A 26 -3.90 -0.22 -16.13
CA ASP A 26 -2.80 -1.02 -15.60
C ASP A 26 -1.45 -0.59 -16.17
N VAL A 27 -0.78 0.29 -15.43
CA VAL A 27 0.54 0.85 -15.77
C VAL A 27 1.57 0.29 -14.80
N PRO A 28 2.71 -0.26 -15.28
CA PRO A 28 3.77 -0.76 -14.42
C PRO A 28 4.51 0.37 -13.68
N LEU A 29 5.30 -0.01 -12.67
CA LEU A 29 6.26 0.91 -12.07
C LEU A 29 7.28 1.37 -13.12
N ASP A 30 7.70 2.63 -13.02
CA ASP A 30 8.91 3.09 -13.72
C ASP A 30 10.16 2.74 -12.90
N ILE A 31 11.36 3.03 -13.46
CA ILE A 31 12.61 2.69 -12.79
C ILE A 31 12.75 3.36 -11.41
N ILE A 32 12.25 4.59 -11.27
CA ILE A 32 12.28 5.29 -9.98
C ILE A 32 11.23 4.70 -9.03
N GLY A 33 10.06 4.32 -9.55
CA GLY A 33 9.06 3.62 -8.74
C GLY A 33 9.57 2.29 -8.21
N GLN A 34 10.31 1.52 -9.03
CA GLN A 34 10.96 0.30 -8.57
C GLN A 34 11.98 0.62 -7.46
N TRP A 35 12.85 1.59 -7.67
CA TRP A 35 13.78 2.04 -6.62
C TRP A 35 13.05 2.46 -5.34
N GLN A 36 11.96 3.23 -5.43
CA GLN A 36 11.16 3.63 -4.26
C GLN A 36 10.66 2.43 -3.47
N VAL A 37 10.07 1.44 -4.16
CA VAL A 37 9.51 0.28 -3.47
C VAL A 37 10.58 -0.67 -2.95
N ASP A 38 11.75 -0.73 -3.57
CA ASP A 38 12.88 -1.48 -3.05
C ASP A 38 13.39 -0.86 -1.73
N GLN A 39 13.47 0.48 -1.64
CA GLN A 39 13.84 1.16 -0.40
C GLN A 39 12.79 0.96 0.71
N SER A 40 11.53 1.13 0.38
CA SER A 40 10.42 0.96 1.35
C SER A 40 10.25 -0.50 1.74
N GLY A 41 10.35 -1.42 0.78
CA GLY A 41 10.28 -2.85 1.00
C GLY A 41 11.41 -3.34 1.91
N PHE A 42 12.63 -2.85 1.70
CA PHE A 42 13.77 -3.17 2.55
C PHE A 42 13.58 -2.67 3.99
N GLU A 43 13.19 -1.41 4.17
CA GLU A 43 12.92 -0.83 5.50
C GLU A 43 11.82 -1.62 6.24
N LEU A 44 10.72 -1.91 5.56
CA LEU A 44 9.61 -2.67 6.12
C LEU A 44 10.01 -4.13 6.38
N ALA A 45 10.79 -4.76 5.48
CA ALA A 45 11.29 -6.12 5.69
C ALA A 45 12.23 -6.21 6.90
N GLN A 46 13.02 -5.18 7.16
CA GLN A 46 13.82 -5.11 8.39
C GLN A 46 12.94 -4.97 9.64
N ARG A 47 11.95 -4.07 9.60
CA ARG A 47 11.00 -3.86 10.71
C ARG A 47 10.22 -5.12 11.05
N TYR A 48 9.84 -5.91 10.05
CA TYR A 48 9.05 -7.12 10.17
C TYR A 48 9.86 -8.41 9.98
N TYR A 49 11.19 -8.35 10.20
CA TYR A 49 12.07 -9.53 9.98
C TYR A 49 11.66 -10.77 10.77
N TRP A 50 11.03 -10.60 11.93
CA TRP A 50 10.43 -11.69 12.69
C TRP A 50 9.41 -12.51 11.87
N ALA A 51 8.78 -11.93 10.86
CA ALA A 51 7.84 -12.63 9.97
C ALA A 51 8.57 -13.69 9.13
N LYS A 52 9.80 -13.41 8.66
CA LYS A 52 10.65 -14.38 7.96
C LYS A 52 10.98 -15.55 8.87
N ILE A 53 11.43 -15.26 10.08
CA ILE A 53 11.77 -16.30 11.07
C ILE A 53 10.55 -17.16 11.39
N GLY A 54 9.41 -16.54 11.65
CA GLY A 54 8.16 -17.24 11.93
C GLY A 54 7.67 -18.08 10.73
N ASN A 55 7.82 -17.55 9.50
CA ASN A 55 7.44 -18.26 8.28
C ASN A 55 8.33 -19.51 8.07
N VAL A 56 9.64 -19.37 8.21
CA VAL A 56 10.59 -20.49 8.13
C VAL A 56 10.33 -21.53 9.22
N ALA A 57 10.02 -21.11 10.45
CA ALA A 57 9.70 -22.02 11.53
C ALA A 57 8.43 -22.85 11.27
N ARG A 58 7.42 -22.28 10.61
CA ARG A 58 6.19 -22.99 10.21
C ARG A 58 6.38 -23.84 8.96
N ASN A 59 7.29 -23.45 8.10
CA ASN A 59 7.54 -24.05 6.77
C ASN A 59 9.02 -24.36 6.58
N PRO A 60 9.60 -25.34 7.33
CA PRO A 60 11.05 -25.64 7.26
C PRO A 60 11.53 -26.03 5.85
N GLN A 61 10.62 -26.46 4.98
CA GLN A 61 10.91 -26.79 3.58
C GLN A 61 11.29 -25.56 2.73
N LEU A 62 10.98 -24.33 3.19
CA LEU A 62 11.40 -23.08 2.53
C LEU A 62 12.89 -22.77 2.75
N LEU A 63 13.55 -23.44 3.70
CA LEU A 63 14.99 -23.34 3.84
C LEU A 63 15.66 -23.96 2.62
N ALA A 64 16.53 -23.19 1.99
CA ALA A 64 17.36 -23.70 0.90
C ALA A 64 18.14 -24.93 1.39
N GLN A 65 18.02 -26.04 0.65
CA GLN A 65 18.85 -27.20 0.92
C GLN A 65 20.25 -26.92 0.38
N PRO A 66 21.30 -27.16 1.15
CA PRO A 66 22.66 -27.01 0.64
C PRO A 66 22.86 -27.98 -0.54
N GLY A 67 23.45 -27.49 -1.63
CA GLY A 67 23.80 -28.33 -2.77
C GLY A 67 24.84 -29.40 -2.39
N PRO A 68 25.01 -30.43 -3.22
CA PRO A 68 26.04 -31.45 -3.02
C PRO A 68 27.43 -30.78 -2.89
N GLY A 69 28.14 -31.06 -1.81
CA GLY A 69 29.46 -30.47 -1.54
C GLY A 69 29.44 -29.09 -0.90
N ALA A 70 28.27 -28.54 -0.58
CA ALA A 70 28.17 -27.31 0.21
C ALA A 70 28.83 -27.46 1.58
N ALA A 71 29.37 -26.36 2.07
CA ALA A 71 30.17 -26.31 3.28
C ALA A 71 29.52 -27.07 4.45
N ARG A 72 30.33 -27.80 5.19
CA ARG A 72 29.92 -28.57 6.35
C ARG A 72 29.40 -27.72 7.51
N ARG A 73 29.53 -26.41 7.44
CA ARG A 73 29.00 -25.41 8.35
C ARG A 73 27.85 -24.66 7.68
N SER A 74 26.75 -24.55 8.36
CA SER A 74 25.58 -23.84 7.86
C SER A 74 25.03 -22.96 8.98
N ASP A 75 24.88 -21.68 8.72
CA ASP A 75 24.28 -20.70 9.62
C ASP A 75 22.74 -20.86 9.74
N ILE A 76 22.17 -21.83 8.99
CA ILE A 76 20.75 -22.23 9.11
C ILE A 76 20.40 -22.64 10.57
N GLY A 77 21.38 -23.02 11.37
CA GLY A 77 21.19 -23.28 12.81
C GLY A 77 20.61 -22.10 13.57
N GLU A 78 20.93 -20.86 13.20
CA GLU A 78 20.37 -19.65 13.81
C GLU A 78 18.86 -19.53 13.57
N TYR A 79 18.39 -19.83 12.36
CA TYR A 79 16.98 -19.83 12.03
C TYR A 79 16.21 -20.94 12.77
N ARG A 80 16.85 -22.10 12.99
CA ARG A 80 16.26 -23.22 13.74
C ARG A 80 16.23 -22.96 15.24
N ALA A 81 17.20 -22.22 15.76
CA ALA A 81 17.31 -21.86 17.17
C ALA A 81 16.54 -20.59 17.53
N ALA A 82 16.15 -19.79 16.54
CA ALA A 82 15.36 -18.60 16.79
C ALA A 82 14.00 -18.96 17.39
N PRO A 83 13.56 -18.26 18.45
CA PRO A 83 12.24 -18.49 19.02
C PRO A 83 11.18 -18.29 17.93
N ALA A 84 10.36 -19.31 17.69
CA ALA A 84 9.27 -19.20 16.74
C ALA A 84 8.37 -18.02 17.15
N SER A 85 8.30 -17.00 16.32
CA SER A 85 7.32 -15.95 16.52
C SER A 85 5.93 -16.58 16.39
N ARG A 86 5.11 -16.40 17.42
CA ARG A 86 3.70 -16.81 17.35
C ARG A 86 2.87 -15.85 16.51
N ARG A 87 3.42 -14.65 16.21
CA ARG A 87 2.77 -13.67 15.35
C ARG A 87 2.92 -14.08 13.89
N ARG A 88 1.84 -13.97 13.13
CA ARG A 88 1.82 -14.22 11.68
C ARG A 88 1.88 -12.91 10.92
N MET A 89 2.26 -13.00 9.66
CA MET A 89 2.14 -11.91 8.71
C MET A 89 1.48 -12.39 7.44
N ALA A 90 0.52 -11.61 6.95
CA ALA A 90 -0.17 -11.83 5.70
C ALA A 90 0.05 -10.63 4.78
N VAL A 91 0.11 -10.87 3.47
CA VAL A 91 0.25 -9.82 2.45
C VAL A 91 -0.90 -9.94 1.46
N VAL A 92 -1.67 -8.86 1.32
CA VAL A 92 -2.75 -8.77 0.35
C VAL A 92 -2.51 -7.54 -0.53
N SER A 93 -2.61 -7.70 -1.83
CA SER A 93 -2.38 -6.62 -2.80
C SER A 93 -3.57 -6.41 -3.73
N SER A 94 -3.77 -5.17 -4.16
CA SER A 94 -4.52 -4.91 -5.38
C SER A 94 -3.95 -5.76 -6.53
N ASP A 95 -4.81 -6.23 -7.40
CA ASP A 95 -4.44 -7.02 -8.57
C ASP A 95 -3.91 -6.18 -9.74
N LEU A 96 -3.83 -4.85 -9.62
CA LEU A 96 -3.15 -4.00 -10.59
C LEU A 96 -1.63 -4.19 -10.50
N PHE A 97 -0.97 -4.32 -11.65
CA PHE A 97 0.42 -4.79 -11.75
C PHE A 97 1.40 -3.95 -10.92
N ARG A 98 1.27 -2.60 -10.91
CA ARG A 98 2.08 -1.71 -10.07
C ARG A 98 2.00 -2.01 -8.57
N ALA A 99 0.82 -2.44 -8.10
CA ALA A 99 0.64 -2.84 -6.70
C ALA A 99 1.26 -4.22 -6.45
N GLN A 100 1.13 -5.17 -7.38
CA GLN A 100 1.78 -6.47 -7.28
C GLN A 100 3.31 -6.33 -7.24
N GLN A 101 3.91 -5.54 -8.14
CA GLN A 101 5.37 -5.26 -8.10
C GLN A 101 5.80 -4.71 -6.75
N THR A 102 5.01 -3.79 -6.19
CA THR A 102 5.28 -3.20 -4.86
C THR A 102 5.16 -4.24 -3.74
N ALA A 103 4.13 -5.09 -3.80
CA ALA A 103 3.93 -6.14 -2.80
C ALA A 103 5.09 -7.14 -2.78
N HIS A 104 5.60 -7.53 -3.95
CA HIS A 104 6.73 -8.44 -4.08
C HIS A 104 8.04 -7.84 -3.57
N ALA A 105 8.27 -6.54 -3.75
CA ALA A 105 9.46 -5.88 -3.19
C ALA A 105 9.54 -6.01 -1.65
N PHE A 106 8.39 -6.12 -0.97
CA PHE A 106 8.32 -6.37 0.47
C PHE A 106 8.26 -7.88 0.81
N ALA A 107 7.41 -8.63 0.12
CA ALA A 107 7.07 -10.01 0.50
C ALA A 107 8.18 -11.01 0.21
N ASP A 108 8.86 -10.87 -0.94
CA ASP A 108 9.87 -11.83 -1.39
C ASP A 108 11.06 -11.95 -0.45
N PRO A 109 11.65 -10.86 0.09
CA PRO A 109 12.71 -10.94 1.10
C PRO A 109 12.31 -11.71 2.37
N LEU A 110 11.02 -11.72 2.69
CA LEU A 110 10.45 -12.41 3.86
C LEU A 110 9.92 -13.82 3.51
N GLY A 111 9.91 -14.20 2.24
CA GLY A 111 9.36 -15.46 1.75
C GLY A 111 7.84 -15.59 1.98
N LEU A 112 7.11 -14.48 1.94
CA LEU A 112 5.67 -14.43 2.17
C LEU A 112 4.90 -14.53 0.84
N PRO A 113 3.79 -15.28 0.78
CA PRO A 113 2.91 -15.25 -0.37
C PRO A 113 2.15 -13.93 -0.46
N VAL A 114 1.81 -13.51 -1.67
CA VAL A 114 0.97 -12.35 -1.95
C VAL A 114 -0.40 -12.82 -2.43
N GLU A 115 -1.45 -12.50 -1.68
CA GLU A 115 -2.84 -12.72 -2.11
C GLU A 115 -3.33 -11.48 -2.88
N LEU A 116 -4.14 -11.69 -3.93
CA LEU A 116 -4.67 -10.59 -4.75
C LEU A 116 -6.16 -10.36 -4.45
N ASP A 117 -6.55 -9.09 -4.34
CA ASP A 117 -7.93 -8.69 -4.11
C ASP A 117 -8.29 -7.46 -4.96
N ALA A 118 -9.20 -7.62 -5.91
CA ALA A 118 -9.64 -6.54 -6.80
C ALA A 118 -10.39 -5.41 -6.07
N ARG A 119 -10.90 -5.66 -4.85
CA ARG A 119 -11.54 -4.63 -4.03
C ARG A 119 -10.55 -3.56 -3.54
N LEU A 120 -9.24 -3.82 -3.66
CA LEU A 120 -8.15 -2.91 -3.30
C LEU A 120 -7.69 -2.02 -4.46
N ARG A 121 -8.30 -2.15 -5.65
CA ARG A 121 -7.99 -1.30 -6.81
C ARG A 121 -8.19 0.19 -6.50
N GLU A 122 -7.45 1.03 -7.23
CA GLU A 122 -7.59 2.48 -7.16
C GLU A 122 -9.04 2.92 -7.45
N ARG A 123 -9.38 4.12 -7.02
CA ARG A 123 -10.58 4.84 -7.42
C ARG A 123 -10.67 4.83 -8.94
N SER A 124 -11.80 4.41 -9.48
CA SER A 124 -12.04 4.56 -10.91
C SER A 124 -12.23 6.04 -11.25
N PHE A 125 -11.49 6.53 -12.24
CA PHE A 125 -11.63 7.88 -12.75
C PHE A 125 -12.45 7.93 -14.04
N GLY A 126 -13.09 6.84 -14.44
CA GLY A 126 -14.01 6.81 -15.57
C GLY A 126 -13.40 7.39 -16.84
N GLN A 127 -14.08 8.35 -17.47
CA GLN A 127 -13.60 9.00 -18.69
C GLN A 127 -12.36 9.88 -18.48
N TRP A 128 -11.99 10.19 -17.23
CA TRP A 128 -10.82 10.99 -16.92
C TRP A 128 -9.53 10.14 -16.76
N GLU A 129 -9.64 8.81 -16.85
CA GLU A 129 -8.47 7.95 -16.83
C GLU A 129 -7.52 8.25 -17.98
N GLY A 130 -6.24 8.40 -17.69
CA GLY A 130 -5.21 8.79 -18.64
C GLY A 130 -5.06 10.29 -18.85
N MET A 131 -5.99 11.12 -18.40
CA MET A 131 -5.94 12.59 -18.57
C MET A 131 -5.12 13.26 -17.47
N THR A 132 -4.49 14.38 -17.80
CA THR A 132 -3.94 15.31 -16.82
C THR A 132 -5.03 16.20 -16.24
N ARG A 133 -4.71 16.90 -15.13
CA ARG A 133 -5.64 17.87 -14.55
C ARG A 133 -5.92 19.05 -15.48
N GLU A 134 -4.94 19.44 -16.27
CA GLU A 134 -5.02 20.48 -17.27
C GLU A 134 -5.98 20.07 -18.40
N GLU A 135 -5.81 18.87 -18.95
CA GLU A 135 -6.70 18.31 -19.99
C GLU A 135 -8.15 18.21 -19.49
N ILE A 136 -8.38 17.79 -18.23
CA ILE A 136 -9.73 17.74 -17.63
C ILE A 136 -10.32 19.15 -17.50
N ARG A 137 -9.52 20.11 -17.02
CA ARG A 137 -9.97 21.51 -16.89
C ARG A 137 -10.32 22.13 -18.25
N GLU A 138 -9.53 21.84 -19.30
CA GLU A 138 -9.81 22.31 -20.66
C GLU A 138 -11.07 21.69 -21.22
N MET A 139 -11.33 20.40 -20.91
CA MET A 139 -12.52 19.69 -21.35
C MET A 139 -13.79 20.22 -20.70
N ASP A 140 -13.80 20.40 -19.37
CA ASP A 140 -14.92 20.93 -18.60
C ASP A 140 -14.43 21.67 -17.33
N PRO A 141 -14.23 22.99 -17.41
CA PRO A 141 -13.80 23.80 -16.27
C PRO A 141 -14.75 23.72 -15.06
N GLN A 142 -16.07 23.62 -15.30
CA GLN A 142 -17.05 23.61 -14.22
C GLN A 142 -17.01 22.28 -13.46
N ALA A 143 -16.96 21.16 -14.17
CA ALA A 143 -16.82 19.84 -13.55
C ALA A 143 -15.49 19.73 -12.82
N TYR A 144 -14.39 20.24 -13.39
CA TYR A 144 -13.09 20.29 -12.75
C TYR A 144 -13.11 21.07 -11.43
N ASP A 145 -13.66 22.27 -11.42
CA ASP A 145 -13.73 23.13 -10.24
C ASP A 145 -14.64 22.52 -9.16
N SER A 146 -15.78 21.93 -9.54
CA SER A 146 -16.66 21.19 -8.64
C SER A 146 -15.95 19.98 -8.01
N TRP A 147 -15.23 19.18 -8.82
CA TRP A 147 -14.41 18.08 -8.30
C TRP A 147 -13.36 18.56 -7.29
N ARG A 148 -12.69 19.67 -7.57
CA ARG A 148 -11.67 20.25 -6.67
C ARG A 148 -12.26 20.73 -5.33
N ARG A 149 -13.55 21.05 -5.29
CA ARG A 149 -14.29 21.43 -4.09
C ARG A 149 -15.05 20.27 -3.43
N HIS A 150 -14.88 19.04 -3.94
CA HIS A 150 -15.61 17.83 -3.50
C HIS A 150 -17.14 17.94 -3.67
N GLU A 151 -17.62 18.65 -4.67
CA GLU A 151 -19.04 18.87 -4.96
C GLU A 151 -19.62 17.89 -6.01
N GLY A 152 -18.83 16.90 -6.46
CA GLY A 152 -19.31 15.78 -7.28
C GLY A 152 -19.36 16.04 -8.78
N GLY A 153 -18.74 17.10 -9.32
CA GLY A 153 -18.73 17.37 -10.76
C GLY A 153 -18.13 16.26 -11.62
N GLU A 154 -17.25 15.46 -11.04
CA GLU A 154 -16.62 14.32 -11.70
C GLU A 154 -17.59 13.14 -11.93
N LEU A 155 -18.68 13.06 -11.20
CA LEU A 155 -19.61 11.91 -11.27
C LEU A 155 -20.27 11.78 -12.64
N ALA A 156 -20.48 12.92 -13.34
CA ALA A 156 -21.03 12.94 -14.71
C ALA A 156 -20.13 12.22 -15.73
N TYR A 157 -18.85 12.04 -15.39
CA TYR A 157 -17.85 11.36 -16.23
C TYR A 157 -17.60 9.90 -15.82
N GLY A 158 -18.47 9.34 -14.98
CA GLY A 158 -18.34 7.95 -14.50
C GLY A 158 -17.20 7.75 -13.51
N VAL A 159 -16.71 8.82 -12.90
CA VAL A 159 -15.72 8.74 -11.82
C VAL A 159 -16.39 8.17 -10.57
N GLU A 160 -15.77 7.19 -9.93
CA GLU A 160 -16.22 6.64 -8.65
C GLU A 160 -16.21 7.76 -7.58
N SER A 161 -17.27 7.92 -6.79
CA SER A 161 -17.24 8.91 -5.70
C SER A 161 -16.20 8.55 -4.63
N ARG A 162 -15.74 9.53 -3.85
CA ARG A 162 -14.84 9.28 -2.70
C ARG A 162 -15.51 8.36 -1.68
N GLU A 163 -16.81 8.61 -1.41
CA GLU A 163 -17.61 7.80 -0.51
C GLU A 163 -17.69 6.34 -0.98
N ALA A 164 -17.98 6.09 -2.27
CA ALA A 164 -18.03 4.74 -2.83
C ALA A 164 -16.67 4.04 -2.73
N THR A 165 -15.57 4.75 -3.05
CA THR A 165 -14.20 4.23 -2.91
C THR A 165 -13.90 3.87 -1.46
N GLY A 166 -14.19 4.77 -0.51
CA GLY A 166 -13.96 4.56 0.91
C GLY A 166 -14.79 3.41 1.47
N LYS A 167 -16.07 3.36 1.10
CA LYS A 167 -16.97 2.25 1.49
C LYS A 167 -16.48 0.90 0.98
N ARG A 168 -16.14 0.80 -0.31
CA ARG A 168 -15.58 -0.42 -0.90
C ARG A 168 -14.30 -0.87 -0.18
N GLY A 169 -13.40 0.07 0.08
CA GLY A 169 -12.16 -0.19 0.80
C GLY A 169 -12.42 -0.63 2.25
N ALA A 170 -13.27 0.08 2.98
CA ALA A 170 -13.60 -0.26 4.37
C ALA A 170 -14.30 -1.62 4.47
N ASP A 171 -15.23 -1.94 3.57
CA ASP A 171 -15.91 -3.24 3.54
C ASP A 171 -14.91 -4.36 3.23
N ALA A 172 -13.97 -4.15 2.30
CA ALA A 172 -12.90 -5.09 2.03
C ALA A 172 -12.02 -5.31 3.27
N MET A 173 -11.58 -4.23 3.93
CA MET A 173 -10.74 -4.31 5.12
C MET A 173 -11.44 -5.02 6.28
N ARG A 174 -12.72 -4.69 6.55
CA ARG A 174 -13.53 -5.39 7.58
C ARG A 174 -13.64 -6.88 7.29
N SER A 175 -13.91 -7.24 6.02
CA SER A 175 -13.98 -8.64 5.59
C SER A 175 -12.67 -9.38 5.80
N ILE A 176 -11.52 -8.76 5.44
CA ILE A 176 -10.20 -9.39 5.60
C ILE A 176 -9.84 -9.57 7.07
N VAL A 177 -10.02 -8.55 7.91
CA VAL A 177 -9.59 -8.61 9.32
C VAL A 177 -10.44 -9.54 10.17
N THR A 178 -11.65 -9.86 9.72
CA THR A 178 -12.56 -10.80 10.40
C THR A 178 -12.55 -12.20 9.76
N ASP A 179 -11.71 -12.45 8.75
CA ASP A 179 -11.61 -13.77 8.12
C ASP A 179 -11.17 -14.81 9.15
N PRO A 180 -11.94 -15.91 9.29
CA PRO A 180 -11.62 -16.99 10.24
C PRO A 180 -10.20 -17.59 10.10
N LYS A 181 -9.59 -17.53 8.92
CA LYS A 181 -8.22 -18.01 8.71
C LYS A 181 -7.17 -17.28 9.57
N TYR A 182 -7.52 -16.13 10.15
CA TYR A 182 -6.64 -15.35 11.04
C TYR A 182 -7.06 -15.42 12.52
N ALA A 183 -8.09 -16.19 12.89
CA ALA A 183 -8.65 -16.16 14.24
C ALA A 183 -7.68 -16.63 15.33
N ASP A 184 -6.83 -17.62 15.02
CA ASP A 184 -6.09 -18.40 16.01
C ASP A 184 -4.83 -17.68 16.53
N GLU A 185 -4.19 -16.83 15.74
CA GLU A 185 -2.92 -16.20 16.08
C GLU A 185 -2.95 -14.70 15.80
N PRO A 186 -2.23 -13.88 16.62
CA PRO A 186 -2.00 -12.47 16.29
C PRO A 186 -1.36 -12.34 14.90
N THR A 187 -1.90 -11.47 14.08
CA THR A 187 -1.48 -11.33 12.67
C THR A 187 -1.32 -9.86 12.31
N THR A 188 -0.17 -9.50 11.74
CA THR A 188 0.02 -8.23 11.03
C THR A 188 -0.36 -8.41 9.58
N LEU A 189 -1.18 -7.52 9.05
CA LEU A 189 -1.59 -7.50 7.65
C LEU A 189 -0.87 -6.38 6.91
N MET A 190 -0.11 -6.74 5.87
CA MET A 190 0.37 -5.79 4.87
C MET A 190 -0.64 -5.72 3.73
N VAL A 191 -1.12 -4.52 3.44
CA VAL A 191 -2.03 -4.23 2.32
C VAL A 191 -1.33 -3.31 1.34
N VAL A 192 -1.26 -3.72 0.08
CA VAL A 192 -0.66 -2.89 -0.97
C VAL A 192 -1.75 -2.37 -1.91
N GLY A 193 -1.84 -1.05 -2.02
CA GLY A 193 -2.90 -0.38 -2.75
C GLY A 193 -2.45 0.95 -3.37
N HIS A 194 -3.38 1.89 -3.41
CA HIS A 194 -3.29 3.10 -4.22
C HIS A 194 -3.62 4.35 -3.40
N GLY A 195 -3.25 5.51 -3.94
CA GLY A 195 -3.31 6.77 -3.19
C GLY A 195 -4.71 7.17 -2.74
N SER A 196 -5.67 7.25 -3.66
CA SER A 196 -7.03 7.66 -3.33
C SER A 196 -7.77 6.58 -2.54
N TRP A 197 -7.54 5.30 -2.89
CA TRP A 197 -8.14 4.18 -2.19
C TRP A 197 -7.69 4.11 -0.73
N ILE A 198 -6.38 4.23 -0.44
CA ILE A 198 -5.86 4.18 0.94
C ILE A 198 -6.44 5.33 1.77
N ALA A 199 -6.38 6.58 1.27
CA ALA A 199 -6.87 7.74 2.00
C ALA A 199 -8.36 7.61 2.34
N ALA A 200 -9.21 7.36 1.33
CA ALA A 200 -10.65 7.22 1.51
C ALA A 200 -11.02 6.02 2.40
N THR A 201 -10.28 4.91 2.31
CA THR A 201 -10.48 3.73 3.17
C THR A 201 -10.18 4.06 4.62
N ILE A 202 -9.05 4.69 4.91
CA ILE A 202 -8.67 5.09 6.28
C ILE A 202 -9.72 6.05 6.83
N GLU A 203 -10.08 7.11 6.11
CA GLU A 203 -11.09 8.09 6.52
C GLU A 203 -12.41 7.40 6.91
N THR A 204 -12.88 6.47 6.07
CA THR A 204 -14.11 5.71 6.34
C THR A 204 -13.99 4.79 7.56
N LEU A 205 -12.84 4.11 7.73
CA LEU A 205 -12.62 3.19 8.86
C LEU A 205 -12.59 3.89 10.20
N ILE A 206 -12.02 5.10 10.27
CA ILE A 206 -11.91 5.87 11.52
C ILE A 206 -13.05 6.89 11.70
N GLY A 207 -14.02 6.93 10.78
CA GLY A 207 -15.22 7.75 10.90
C GLY A 207 -15.01 9.23 10.62
N MET A 208 -14.02 9.60 9.77
CA MET A 208 -13.87 10.99 9.30
C MET A 208 -14.95 11.34 8.27
N ASP A 209 -15.23 12.64 8.16
CA ASP A 209 -16.07 13.16 7.08
C ASP A 209 -15.30 13.09 5.75
N ILE A 210 -15.67 12.15 4.89
CA ILE A 210 -14.94 11.84 3.66
C ILE A 210 -15.00 12.97 2.61
N ASP A 211 -16.01 13.82 2.67
CA ASP A 211 -16.18 14.97 1.78
C ASP A 211 -15.60 16.27 2.37
N GLY A 212 -15.14 16.22 3.62
CA GLY A 212 -14.46 17.33 4.26
C GLY A 212 -13.16 17.73 3.53
N LEU A 213 -12.85 19.03 3.50
CA LEU A 213 -11.62 19.53 2.91
C LEU A 213 -10.39 19.38 3.82
N ASP A 214 -10.62 19.19 5.13
CA ASP A 214 -9.59 19.01 6.16
C ASP A 214 -9.20 17.54 6.38
N ASN A 215 -9.36 16.72 5.35
CA ASN A 215 -9.13 15.29 5.39
C ASN A 215 -7.63 14.94 5.26
N LEU A 216 -7.35 13.64 5.33
CA LEU A 216 -6.00 13.12 5.13
C LEU A 216 -5.47 13.55 3.76
N GLY A 217 -4.25 14.06 3.74
CA GLY A 217 -3.55 14.41 2.50
C GLY A 217 -3.28 13.18 1.62
N GLY A 218 -2.86 13.41 0.38
CA GLY A 218 -2.52 12.32 -0.52
C GLY A 218 -1.36 11.47 -0.01
N VAL A 219 -1.51 10.16 -0.04
CA VAL A 219 -0.42 9.23 0.26
C VAL A 219 0.63 9.30 -0.84
N ARG A 220 1.92 9.44 -0.51
CA ARG A 220 3.02 9.49 -1.48
C ARG A 220 3.38 8.09 -1.99
N ASN A 221 3.93 8.00 -3.20
CA ASN A 221 4.37 6.72 -3.77
C ASN A 221 5.43 6.05 -2.89
N GLY A 222 5.25 4.76 -2.60
CA GLY A 222 6.14 4.00 -1.74
C GLY A 222 6.01 4.30 -0.25
N PHE A 223 5.11 5.20 0.18
CA PHE A 223 4.86 5.49 1.59
C PHE A 223 3.75 4.61 2.15
N TRP A 224 3.72 4.45 3.47
CA TRP A 224 2.73 3.60 4.15
C TRP A 224 2.06 4.29 5.31
N SER A 225 0.94 3.74 5.73
CA SER A 225 0.20 4.13 6.93
C SER A 225 -0.03 2.91 7.82
N ARG A 226 -0.14 3.10 9.11
CA ARG A 226 -0.36 2.01 10.08
C ARG A 226 -1.63 2.24 10.87
N LEU A 227 -2.38 1.16 11.04
CA LEU A 227 -3.59 1.14 11.86
C LEU A 227 -3.54 -0.02 12.84
N SER A 228 -3.98 0.23 14.06
CA SER A 228 -4.33 -0.80 15.03
C SER A 228 -5.79 -1.21 14.87
N VAL A 229 -6.06 -2.51 15.08
CA VAL A 229 -7.40 -3.09 14.99
C VAL A 229 -7.74 -3.79 16.29
N ALA A 230 -8.75 -3.32 16.99
CA ALA A 230 -9.26 -3.95 18.20
C ALA A 230 -10.58 -4.69 17.92
N HIS A 231 -10.65 -5.93 18.39
CA HIS A 231 -11.84 -6.79 18.27
C HIS A 231 -12.63 -6.87 19.58
N LYS A 232 -12.20 -6.16 20.60
CA LYS A 232 -12.82 -6.09 21.93
C LYS A 232 -12.85 -4.66 22.43
N LEU A 233 -13.94 -4.29 23.09
CA LEU A 233 -14.08 -3.04 23.79
C LEU A 233 -14.37 -3.35 25.27
N ASN A 234 -13.54 -2.80 26.19
CA ASN A 234 -13.67 -3.02 27.64
C ASN A 234 -13.76 -4.53 28.04
N GLY A 235 -13.04 -5.41 27.33
CA GLY A 235 -13.00 -6.83 27.60
C GLY A 235 -14.13 -7.65 26.97
N ALA A 236 -15.16 -7.04 26.42
CA ALA A 236 -16.21 -7.69 25.64
C ALA A 236 -15.90 -7.69 24.14
N SER A 237 -16.40 -8.67 23.38
CA SER A 237 -16.33 -8.64 21.91
C SER A 237 -17.05 -7.41 21.38
N ALA A 238 -16.42 -6.70 20.44
CA ALA A 238 -17.06 -5.61 19.73
C ALA A 238 -17.93 -6.17 18.60
N ASP A 239 -19.05 -5.50 18.31
CA ASP A 239 -19.95 -5.87 17.21
C ASP A 239 -19.25 -5.73 15.84
N ALA A 240 -18.26 -4.84 15.76
CA ALA A 240 -17.41 -4.62 14.59
C ALA A 240 -15.98 -4.29 15.02
N PRO A 241 -14.96 -4.52 14.16
CA PRO A 241 -13.59 -4.10 14.43
C PRO A 241 -13.49 -2.58 14.66
N ILE A 242 -12.74 -2.19 15.69
CA ILE A 242 -12.47 -0.80 16.04
C ILE A 242 -11.09 -0.44 15.47
N TRP A 243 -11.05 0.67 14.75
CA TRP A 243 -9.86 1.11 14.02
C TRP A 243 -9.25 2.36 14.65
N GLN A 244 -7.93 2.38 14.75
CA GLN A 244 -7.16 3.54 15.18
C GLN A 244 -6.04 3.78 14.18
N LEU A 245 -5.89 5.03 13.73
CA LEU A 245 -4.76 5.44 12.88
C LEU A 245 -3.55 5.75 13.78
N ASP A 246 -2.52 4.92 13.68
CA ASP A 246 -1.29 5.07 14.47
C ASP A 246 -0.26 5.96 13.77
N ALA A 247 -0.20 5.88 12.43
CA ALA A 247 0.69 6.70 11.63
C ALA A 247 0.15 6.85 10.21
N PHE A 248 0.37 8.03 9.62
CA PHE A 248 -0.06 8.33 8.26
C PHE A 248 1.13 8.79 7.43
N ASN A 249 1.26 8.22 6.21
CA ASN A 249 2.25 8.65 5.22
C ASN A 249 3.70 8.59 5.72
N GLU A 250 4.05 7.49 6.43
CA GLU A 250 5.41 7.18 6.85
C GLU A 250 6.30 6.83 5.64
N ALA A 251 7.58 7.05 5.77
CA ALA A 251 8.57 6.86 4.72
C ALA A 251 9.82 6.15 5.24
N PRO A 252 10.58 5.47 4.37
CA PRO A 252 11.91 5.03 4.73
C PRO A 252 12.81 6.24 5.03
N PRO A 253 13.78 6.12 5.96
CA PRO A 253 14.64 7.24 6.35
C PRO A 253 15.33 7.94 5.17
N ILE A 254 15.71 7.18 4.15
CA ILE A 254 16.37 7.69 2.93
C ILE A 254 15.50 8.71 2.18
N ALA A 255 14.17 8.63 2.27
CA ALA A 255 13.26 9.57 1.60
C ALA A 255 13.41 11.03 2.07
N ARG A 256 14.08 11.26 3.20
CA ARG A 256 14.41 12.60 3.73
C ARG A 256 15.78 13.10 3.28
N LEU A 257 16.61 12.24 2.69
CA LEU A 257 18.00 12.51 2.34
C LEU A 257 18.20 12.68 0.84
N VAL A 258 17.26 12.22 0.03
CA VAL A 258 17.33 12.26 -1.43
C VAL A 258 16.06 12.84 -2.03
N ASP A 259 16.12 13.22 -3.31
CA ASP A 259 14.93 13.59 -4.09
C ASP A 259 14.07 12.33 -4.33
N TRP A 260 13.16 12.06 -3.42
CA TRP A 260 12.33 10.86 -3.46
C TRP A 260 11.48 10.75 -4.72
N GLU A 261 10.98 11.87 -5.22
CA GLU A 261 10.07 11.89 -6.36
C GLU A 261 10.79 11.63 -7.69
N ASN A 262 12.03 12.05 -7.81
CA ASN A 262 12.82 11.91 -9.03
C ASN A 262 13.91 10.83 -8.92
N GLY A 263 14.12 10.29 -7.73
CA GLY A 263 15.15 9.27 -7.47
C GLY A 263 16.58 9.83 -7.54
N PRO A 264 17.56 8.94 -7.34
CA PRO A 264 18.96 9.29 -7.46
C PRO A 264 19.33 9.62 -8.92
N GLU A 265 20.36 10.46 -9.11
CA GLU A 265 20.71 11.02 -10.42
C GLU A 265 21.11 9.95 -11.45
N ASP A 266 21.76 8.89 -11.01
CA ASP A 266 22.22 7.78 -11.85
C ASP A 266 21.06 6.92 -12.42
N LEU A 267 19.88 6.99 -11.82
CA LEU A 267 18.69 6.32 -12.34
C LEU A 267 17.82 7.23 -13.23
N ARG A 268 18.17 8.51 -13.35
CA ARG A 268 17.39 9.46 -14.16
C ARG A 268 17.74 9.31 -15.63
N THR A 269 16.74 9.23 -16.49
CA THR A 269 16.94 9.27 -17.93
C THR A 269 17.32 10.68 -18.36
N PRO A 270 18.45 10.91 -19.04
CA PRO A 270 18.80 12.22 -19.53
C PRO A 270 17.70 12.83 -20.41
N GLY A 271 17.32 14.09 -20.13
CA GLY A 271 16.27 14.79 -20.86
C GLY A 271 14.82 14.36 -20.54
N ALA A 272 14.61 13.37 -19.68
CA ALA A 272 13.27 13.05 -19.21
C ALA A 272 12.71 14.14 -18.28
N PRO A 273 11.38 14.37 -18.28
CA PRO A 273 10.78 15.34 -17.39
C PRO A 273 10.99 14.94 -15.92
N LEU A 274 11.31 15.91 -15.09
CA LEU A 274 11.37 15.73 -13.64
C LEU A 274 10.04 16.15 -13.01
N TRP A 275 9.63 15.38 -12.03
CA TRP A 275 8.50 15.78 -11.20
C TRP A 275 8.91 17.00 -10.35
N LYS A 276 8.11 18.05 -10.40
CA LYS A 276 8.34 19.26 -9.58
C LYS A 276 7.16 19.44 -8.64
N PRO A 277 7.39 19.66 -7.32
CA PRO A 277 6.31 20.00 -6.40
C PRO A 277 5.60 21.29 -6.83
N PHE A 278 4.31 21.41 -6.54
CA PHE A 278 3.60 22.66 -6.72
C PHE A 278 4.10 23.67 -5.70
N GLY A 279 4.50 24.85 -6.14
CA GLY A 279 4.77 25.99 -5.25
C GLY A 279 6.24 26.19 -4.83
N LEU A 280 7.20 25.69 -5.60
CA LEU A 280 8.61 26.13 -5.51
C LEU A 280 8.98 26.90 -6.75
#